data_9c9b0f46f6e4bf7c04a0fca9b14fc31c
#
_entry.id   9c9b0f46f6e4bf7c04a0fca9b14fc31c
#
_cell.length_a   1.000
_cell.length_b   1.000
_cell.length_c   1.000
_cell.angle_alpha   90.00
_cell.angle_beta   90.00
_cell.angle_gamma   90.00
#
_symmetry.space_group_name_H-M   'P 1'
#
loop_
_entity.id
_entity.type
_entity.pdbx_description
1 polymer ?
#
loop_
_entity_poly.entity_id
_entity_poly.type
_entity_poly.pdbx_seq_one_letter_code
_entity_poly.pdbx_strand_id
1 'polypeptide(L)'
;MNSTPSRLTILTGASRGMGLAMAQQLLASGHALLTLARHPSAALAAQAQAAGATLTQWPVDLADAAATSTHLRAWLAGQDGDAIEQVTLINNAGVIPAIVPLRDAPDDGTVSALRVGLEAPMLLTAAFLDATRAWRGQRRVLNISSGLGRRPMASQAAYCAAKAGLDRFTQCVALDEADQPNGARVCALAPGVIDTDMQVQLRGADAQAFPDRTRFEQLKTGGQLASPEAAARRVLA
;
A
#
# COMPACT_ATOMS: atom_id res chain seq x y z
N MET A 1 20.84 1.91 -25.88
CA MET A 1 20.01 3.05 -25.47
C MET A 1 19.00 2.50 -24.47
N ASN A 2 19.15 2.79 -23.18
CA ASN A 2 18.12 2.43 -22.21
C ASN A 2 16.94 3.36 -22.46
N SER A 3 15.87 2.84 -23.06
CA SER A 3 14.62 3.59 -23.17
C SER A 3 14.11 3.86 -21.75
N THR A 4 13.80 5.10 -21.44
CA THR A 4 13.11 5.45 -20.20
C THR A 4 11.82 4.64 -20.14
N PRO A 5 11.53 3.95 -19.02
CA PRO A 5 10.33 3.12 -18.94
C PRO A 5 9.08 4.00 -19.03
N SER A 6 8.16 3.64 -19.93
CA SER A 6 6.90 4.38 -20.13
C SER A 6 5.96 4.33 -18.93
N ARG A 7 6.19 3.38 -18.00
CA ARG A 7 5.36 3.19 -16.79
C ARG A 7 6.23 3.09 -15.56
N LEU A 8 5.96 3.97 -14.59
CA LEU A 8 6.62 3.99 -13.28
C LEU A 8 5.60 3.67 -12.18
N THR A 9 5.93 2.73 -11.31
CA THR A 9 5.10 2.45 -10.13
C THR A 9 5.93 2.59 -8.86
N ILE A 10 5.37 3.32 -7.88
CA ILE A 10 5.87 3.42 -6.51
C ILE A 10 4.97 2.55 -5.65
N LEU A 11 5.52 1.56 -4.95
CA LEU A 11 4.74 0.60 -4.17
C LEU A 11 5.27 0.50 -2.74
N THR A 12 4.40 0.75 -1.76
CA THR A 12 4.76 0.56 -0.36
C THR A 12 4.43 -0.85 0.12
N GLY A 13 5.28 -1.42 1.01
CA GLY A 13 5.04 -2.73 1.62
C GLY A 13 5.25 -3.92 0.67
N ALA A 14 6.25 -3.87 -0.20
CA ALA A 14 6.52 -4.88 -1.23
C ALA A 14 7.33 -6.10 -0.75
N SER A 15 7.65 -6.22 0.55
CA SER A 15 8.53 -7.30 1.04
C SER A 15 7.85 -8.65 1.21
N ARG A 16 6.51 -8.71 1.29
CA ARG A 16 5.72 -9.94 1.51
C ARG A 16 4.26 -9.81 1.07
N GLY A 17 3.54 -10.92 1.11
CA GLY A 17 2.09 -10.98 0.89
C GLY A 17 1.66 -10.37 -0.44
N MET A 18 0.53 -9.66 -0.44
CA MET A 18 -0.03 -9.06 -1.66
C MET A 18 0.91 -8.00 -2.26
N GLY A 19 1.64 -7.22 -1.42
CA GLY A 19 2.59 -6.23 -1.92
C GLY A 19 3.73 -6.85 -2.73
N LEU A 20 4.30 -7.97 -2.27
CA LEU A 20 5.30 -8.72 -3.02
C LEU A 20 4.71 -9.26 -4.33
N ALA A 21 3.52 -9.85 -4.28
CA ALA A 21 2.84 -10.37 -5.46
C ALA A 21 2.52 -9.27 -6.49
N MET A 22 2.11 -8.07 -6.04
CA MET A 22 1.95 -6.91 -6.94
C MET A 22 3.28 -6.49 -7.56
N ALA A 23 4.35 -6.39 -6.77
CA ALA A 23 5.67 -6.03 -7.26
C ALA A 23 6.16 -6.99 -8.36
N GLN A 24 6.00 -8.29 -8.14
CA GLN A 24 6.37 -9.33 -9.12
C GLN A 24 5.59 -9.20 -10.43
N GLN A 25 4.28 -8.95 -10.35
CA GLN A 25 3.43 -8.80 -11.52
C GLN A 25 3.72 -7.50 -12.29
N LEU A 26 3.99 -6.40 -11.58
CA LEU A 26 4.38 -5.12 -12.19
C LEU A 26 5.71 -5.23 -12.94
N LEU A 27 6.72 -5.87 -12.36
CA LEU A 27 7.99 -6.14 -13.04
C LEU A 27 7.79 -7.02 -14.28
N ALA A 28 6.99 -8.08 -14.19
CA ALA A 28 6.68 -8.93 -15.32
C ALA A 28 5.91 -8.20 -16.45
N SER A 29 5.21 -7.12 -16.12
CA SER A 29 4.48 -6.26 -17.07
C SER A 29 5.32 -5.09 -17.61
N GLY A 30 6.62 -5.05 -17.31
CA GLY A 30 7.57 -4.05 -17.85
C GLY A 30 7.50 -2.69 -17.16
N HIS A 31 6.91 -2.58 -15.96
CA HIS A 31 6.97 -1.35 -15.19
C HIS A 31 8.35 -1.12 -14.60
N ALA A 32 8.84 0.12 -14.63
CA ALA A 32 9.86 0.54 -13.66
C ALA A 32 9.22 0.57 -12.27
N LEU A 33 9.92 0.03 -11.28
CA LEU A 33 9.37 -0.13 -9.94
C LEU A 33 10.29 0.47 -8.89
N LEU A 34 9.72 1.36 -8.06
CA LEU A 34 10.29 1.80 -6.79
C LEU A 34 9.50 1.15 -5.67
N THR A 35 10.17 0.39 -4.80
CA THR A 35 9.54 -0.21 -3.62
C THR A 35 10.04 0.41 -2.33
N LEU A 36 9.10 0.68 -1.40
CA LEU A 36 9.35 1.22 -0.08
C LEU A 36 8.95 0.18 0.96
N ALA A 37 9.92 -0.41 1.65
CA ALA A 37 9.68 -1.42 2.67
C ALA A 37 10.85 -1.47 3.66
N ARG A 38 10.62 -1.97 4.87
CA ARG A 38 11.70 -2.11 5.88
C ARG A 38 12.85 -3.00 5.43
N HIS A 39 12.55 -4.00 4.63
CA HIS A 39 13.53 -4.96 4.12
C HIS A 39 13.41 -5.09 2.60
N PRO A 40 14.51 -4.89 1.86
CA PRO A 40 14.55 -5.20 0.44
C PRO A 40 14.30 -6.69 0.19
N SER A 41 13.76 -7.01 -0.98
CA SER A 41 13.50 -8.39 -1.40
C SER A 41 14.58 -8.84 -2.41
N ALA A 42 15.41 -9.79 -2.02
CA ALA A 42 16.39 -10.40 -2.92
C ALA A 42 15.72 -11.12 -4.10
N ALA A 43 14.54 -11.72 -3.88
CA ALA A 43 13.78 -12.38 -4.93
C ALA A 43 13.30 -11.39 -6.00
N LEU A 44 12.84 -10.19 -5.60
CA LEU A 44 12.50 -9.12 -6.56
C LEU A 44 13.73 -8.63 -7.32
N ALA A 45 14.88 -8.48 -6.66
CA ALA A 45 16.11 -8.06 -7.31
C ALA A 45 16.54 -9.07 -8.38
N ALA A 46 16.51 -10.37 -8.07
CA ALA A 46 16.84 -11.44 -9.01
C ALA A 46 15.86 -11.46 -10.21
N GLN A 47 14.55 -11.30 -9.95
CA GLN A 47 13.54 -11.25 -11.00
C GLN A 47 13.75 -10.03 -11.91
N ALA A 48 13.99 -8.84 -11.35
CA ALA A 48 14.24 -7.64 -12.12
C ALA A 48 15.49 -7.79 -13.01
N GLN A 49 16.57 -8.34 -12.46
CA GLN A 49 17.79 -8.61 -13.21
C GLN A 49 17.54 -9.59 -14.38
N ALA A 50 16.83 -10.69 -14.12
CA ALA A 50 16.52 -11.69 -15.14
C ALA A 50 15.62 -11.12 -16.26
N ALA A 51 14.70 -10.19 -15.93
CA ALA A 51 13.81 -9.55 -16.87
C ALA A 51 14.39 -8.29 -17.55
N GLY A 52 15.59 -7.83 -17.16
CA GLY A 52 16.13 -6.53 -17.60
C GLY A 52 15.25 -5.35 -17.17
N ALA A 53 14.48 -5.50 -16.09
CA ALA A 53 13.54 -4.49 -15.61
C ALA A 53 14.18 -3.54 -14.61
N THR A 54 13.73 -2.28 -14.60
CA THR A 54 14.22 -1.27 -13.65
C THR A 54 13.56 -1.47 -12.28
N LEU A 55 14.37 -1.76 -11.27
CA LEU A 55 13.92 -1.88 -9.88
C LEU A 55 14.81 -1.04 -8.96
N THR A 56 14.18 -0.18 -8.16
CA THR A 56 14.80 0.52 -7.03
C THR A 56 14.12 0.07 -5.75
N GLN A 57 14.88 -0.27 -4.72
CA GLN A 57 14.34 -0.68 -3.43
C GLN A 57 14.87 0.24 -2.32
N TRP A 58 13.96 0.91 -1.61
CA TRP A 58 14.32 1.75 -0.46
C TRP A 58 14.01 1.03 0.84
N PRO A 59 15.03 0.75 1.66
CA PRO A 59 14.84 0.25 3.02
C PRO A 59 14.40 1.40 3.93
N VAL A 60 13.09 1.52 4.16
CA VAL A 60 12.49 2.61 4.94
C VAL A 60 11.44 2.08 5.92
N ASP A 61 11.35 2.71 7.09
CA ASP A 61 10.23 2.52 8.02
C ASP A 61 9.18 3.62 7.81
N LEU A 62 7.99 3.22 7.39
CA LEU A 62 6.89 4.16 7.16
C LEU A 62 6.21 4.65 8.45
N ALA A 63 6.65 4.18 9.62
CA ALA A 63 6.30 4.82 10.89
C ALA A 63 6.99 6.19 11.06
N ASP A 64 8.03 6.47 10.26
CA ASP A 64 8.65 7.79 10.09
C ASP A 64 8.62 8.20 8.61
N ALA A 65 7.42 8.56 8.14
CA ALA A 65 7.18 8.83 6.74
C ALA A 65 7.62 10.25 6.29
N ALA A 66 7.91 11.16 7.19
CA ALA A 66 8.23 12.55 6.84
C ALA A 66 9.53 12.63 6.01
N ALA A 67 10.61 11.99 6.47
CA ALA A 67 11.87 11.92 5.72
C ALA A 67 11.69 11.18 4.39
N THR A 68 10.91 10.08 4.39
CA THR A 68 10.62 9.29 3.18
C THR A 68 9.84 10.12 2.15
N SER A 69 8.87 10.92 2.57
CA SER A 69 8.08 11.78 1.67
C SER A 69 8.95 12.88 1.03
N THR A 70 9.83 13.48 1.81
CA THR A 70 10.80 14.47 1.30
C THR A 70 11.74 13.84 0.26
N HIS A 71 12.27 12.64 0.55
CA HIS A 71 13.11 11.89 -0.38
C HIS A 71 12.35 11.50 -1.65
N LEU A 72 11.10 11.04 -1.53
CA LEU A 72 10.26 10.69 -2.69
C LEU A 72 10.03 11.90 -3.60
N ARG A 73 9.74 13.07 -3.02
CA ARG A 73 9.57 14.32 -3.76
C ARG A 73 10.82 14.67 -4.56
N ALA A 74 11.98 14.64 -3.91
CA ALA A 74 13.27 14.95 -4.56
C ALA A 74 13.62 13.92 -5.65
N TRP A 75 13.36 12.62 -5.40
CA TRP A 75 13.62 11.58 -6.37
C TRP A 75 12.73 11.70 -7.60
N LEU A 76 11.44 11.97 -7.43
CA LEU A 76 10.49 12.18 -8.55
C LEU A 76 10.84 13.43 -9.35
N ALA A 77 11.27 14.51 -8.70
CA ALA A 77 11.71 15.73 -9.37
C ALA A 77 12.96 15.52 -10.27
N GLY A 78 13.74 14.48 -9.99
CA GLY A 78 14.89 14.08 -10.81
C GLY A 78 14.56 13.12 -11.96
N GLN A 79 13.29 12.70 -12.14
CA GLN A 79 12.88 11.83 -13.25
C GLN A 79 12.50 12.67 -14.48
N ASP A 80 12.67 12.08 -15.65
CA ASP A 80 12.17 12.66 -16.90
C ASP A 80 10.66 12.41 -17.03
N GLY A 81 9.85 13.32 -16.47
CA GLY A 81 8.40 13.20 -16.44
C GLY A 81 7.75 13.22 -17.84
N ASP A 82 8.39 13.80 -18.85
CA ASP A 82 7.87 13.82 -20.22
C ASP A 82 8.00 12.45 -20.92
N ALA A 83 8.95 11.63 -20.48
CA ALA A 83 9.16 10.27 -20.98
C ALA A 83 8.28 9.21 -20.26
N ILE A 84 7.56 9.59 -19.20
CA ILE A 84 6.72 8.69 -18.43
C ILE A 84 5.25 8.86 -18.85
N GLU A 85 4.70 7.85 -19.52
CA GLU A 85 3.29 7.84 -19.95
C GLU A 85 2.32 7.60 -18.80
N GLN A 86 2.75 6.86 -17.77
CA GLN A 86 1.95 6.59 -16.58
C GLN A 86 2.82 6.49 -15.34
N VAL A 87 2.44 7.23 -14.30
CA VAL A 87 3.02 7.09 -12.96
C VAL A 87 1.94 6.71 -11.95
N THR A 88 2.22 5.72 -11.11
CA THR A 88 1.27 5.21 -10.12
C THR A 88 1.92 5.12 -8.74
N LEU A 89 1.26 5.69 -7.72
CA LEU A 89 1.58 5.45 -6.32
C LEU A 89 0.59 4.43 -5.76
N ILE A 90 1.09 3.32 -5.20
CA ILE A 90 0.28 2.31 -4.51
C ILE A 90 0.65 2.29 -3.03
N ASN A 91 -0.20 2.86 -2.20
CA ASN A 91 -0.09 2.81 -0.74
C ASN A 91 -0.69 1.48 -0.24
N ASN A 92 0.16 0.45 -0.16
CA ASN A 92 -0.25 -0.89 0.26
C ASN A 92 0.25 -1.26 1.66
N ALA A 93 1.31 -0.63 2.16
CA ALA A 93 1.82 -0.92 3.50
C ALA A 93 0.74 -0.77 4.56
N GLY A 94 0.73 -1.68 5.51
CA GLY A 94 -0.20 -1.66 6.63
C GLY A 94 0.25 -2.61 7.73
N VAL A 95 -0.11 -2.28 8.95
CA VAL A 95 0.16 -3.10 10.14
C VAL A 95 -1.14 -3.32 10.90
N ILE A 96 -1.29 -4.50 11.50
CA ILE A 96 -2.30 -4.75 12.53
C ILE A 96 -1.62 -4.60 13.88
N PRO A 97 -2.12 -3.74 14.78
CA PRO A 97 -1.65 -3.66 16.16
C PRO A 97 -2.08 -4.90 16.95
N ALA A 98 -1.75 -4.97 18.24
CA ALA A 98 -2.25 -6.00 19.12
C ALA A 98 -3.79 -6.11 19.03
N ILE A 99 -4.29 -7.35 18.92
CA ILE A 99 -5.71 -7.63 18.70
C ILE A 99 -6.36 -7.80 20.08
N VAL A 100 -6.62 -6.67 20.73
CA VAL A 100 -7.17 -6.57 22.08
C VAL A 100 -8.12 -5.35 22.17
N PRO A 101 -9.03 -5.30 23.16
CA PRO A 101 -9.80 -4.09 23.42
C PRO A 101 -8.88 -2.87 23.60
N LEU A 102 -9.33 -1.67 23.18
CA LEU A 102 -8.48 -0.47 23.17
C LEU A 102 -7.87 -0.14 24.53
N ARG A 103 -8.58 -0.42 25.64
CA ARG A 103 -8.07 -0.20 26.99
C ARG A 103 -6.84 -1.06 27.36
N ASP A 104 -6.65 -2.17 26.63
CA ASP A 104 -5.56 -3.15 26.85
C ASP A 104 -4.49 -3.06 25.75
N ALA A 105 -4.69 -2.14 24.77
CA ALA A 105 -3.80 -1.99 23.63
C ALA A 105 -2.52 -1.22 24.01
N PRO A 106 -1.33 -1.70 23.63
CA PRO A 106 -0.10 -0.93 23.77
C PRO A 106 -0.14 0.36 22.93
N ASP A 107 0.33 1.48 23.49
CA ASP A 107 0.31 2.78 22.83
C ASP A 107 1.13 2.79 21.54
N ASP A 108 2.31 2.17 21.53
CA ASP A 108 3.21 2.08 20.39
C ASP A 108 2.57 1.35 19.20
N GLY A 109 1.83 0.27 19.46
CA GLY A 109 1.08 -0.44 18.43
C GLY A 109 -0.04 0.42 17.81
N THR A 110 -0.76 1.15 18.65
CA THR A 110 -1.81 2.09 18.21
C THR A 110 -1.23 3.21 17.35
N VAL A 111 -0.15 3.84 17.82
CA VAL A 111 0.56 4.90 17.08
C VAL A 111 1.11 4.38 15.76
N SER A 112 1.74 3.21 15.75
CA SER A 112 2.29 2.59 14.54
C SER A 112 1.18 2.29 13.51
N ALA A 113 0.02 1.79 13.93
CA ALA A 113 -1.10 1.53 13.02
C ALA A 113 -1.59 2.81 12.32
N LEU A 114 -1.67 3.93 13.04
CA LEU A 114 -2.07 5.23 12.48
C LEU A 114 -0.98 5.80 11.58
N ARG A 115 0.28 5.76 12.00
CA ARG A 115 1.41 6.28 11.20
C ARG A 115 1.55 5.54 9.88
N VAL A 116 1.62 4.21 9.91
CA VAL A 116 1.80 3.41 8.68
C VAL A 116 0.52 3.33 7.85
N GLY A 117 -0.65 3.26 8.50
CA GLY A 117 -1.93 3.03 7.83
C GLY A 117 -2.65 4.28 7.32
N LEU A 118 -2.26 5.47 7.81
CA LEU A 118 -2.91 6.74 7.46
C LEU A 118 -1.91 7.86 7.18
N GLU A 119 -1.04 8.21 8.15
CA GLU A 119 -0.10 9.34 8.00
C GLU A 119 0.85 9.14 6.81
N ALA A 120 1.49 7.97 6.69
CA ALA A 120 2.40 7.68 5.60
C ALA A 120 1.72 7.79 4.22
N PRO A 121 0.55 7.16 3.95
CA PRO A 121 -0.20 7.38 2.74
C PRO A 121 -0.50 8.86 2.44
N MET A 122 -0.86 9.66 3.45
CA MET A 122 -1.12 11.10 3.28
C MET A 122 0.13 11.85 2.83
N LEU A 123 1.25 11.65 3.51
CA LEU A 123 2.51 12.34 3.21
C LEU A 123 3.09 11.91 1.86
N LEU A 124 3.08 10.61 1.55
CA LEU A 124 3.56 10.09 0.27
C LEU A 124 2.68 10.55 -0.90
N THR A 125 1.36 10.59 -0.71
CA THR A 125 0.43 11.10 -1.73
C THR A 125 0.67 12.59 -1.98
N ALA A 126 0.84 13.40 -0.94
CA ALA A 126 1.15 14.82 -1.09
C ALA A 126 2.47 15.05 -1.84
N ALA A 127 3.53 14.30 -1.48
CA ALA A 127 4.82 14.36 -2.17
C ALA A 127 4.71 13.94 -3.64
N PHE A 128 3.96 12.88 -3.93
CA PHE A 128 3.71 12.38 -5.27
C PHE A 128 2.96 13.40 -6.14
N LEU A 129 1.84 13.91 -5.64
CA LEU A 129 1.01 14.87 -6.38
C LEU A 129 1.76 16.16 -6.70
N ASP A 130 2.52 16.68 -5.74
CA ASP A 130 3.32 17.89 -5.92
C ASP A 130 4.45 17.67 -6.94
N ALA A 131 5.26 16.64 -6.78
CA ALA A 131 6.41 16.38 -7.65
C ALA A 131 6.04 16.03 -9.09
N THR A 132 4.85 15.44 -9.30
CA THR A 132 4.40 15.01 -10.64
C THR A 132 3.38 15.97 -11.27
N ARG A 133 3.09 17.11 -10.64
CA ARG A 133 2.03 18.04 -11.14
C ARG A 133 2.20 18.49 -12.59
N ALA A 134 3.45 18.69 -13.02
CA ALA A 134 3.78 19.14 -14.36
C ALA A 134 3.94 18.01 -15.40
N TRP A 135 3.86 16.75 -14.98
CA TRP A 135 4.01 15.61 -15.87
C TRP A 135 2.80 15.48 -16.80
N ARG A 136 3.06 15.11 -18.06
CA ARG A 136 2.00 14.96 -19.07
C ARG A 136 1.32 13.60 -19.02
N GLY A 137 2.00 12.59 -18.50
CA GLY A 137 1.51 11.23 -18.39
C GLY A 137 0.37 11.08 -17.37
N GLN A 138 -0.30 9.93 -17.41
CA GLN A 138 -1.38 9.62 -16.48
C GLN A 138 -0.85 9.49 -15.06
N ARG A 139 -1.49 10.14 -14.11
CA ARG A 139 -1.15 10.14 -12.68
C ARG A 139 -2.20 9.36 -11.91
N ARG A 140 -1.77 8.38 -11.12
CA ARG A 140 -2.69 7.51 -10.39
C ARG A 140 -2.23 7.31 -8.94
N VAL A 141 -3.17 7.31 -8.01
CA VAL A 141 -2.95 6.95 -6.61
C VAL A 141 -3.95 5.87 -6.23
N LEU A 142 -3.44 4.73 -5.77
CA LEU A 142 -4.23 3.63 -5.26
C LEU A 142 -3.92 3.42 -3.77
N ASN A 143 -4.91 3.61 -2.92
CA ASN A 143 -4.82 3.37 -1.50
C ASN A 143 -5.45 2.00 -1.17
N ILE A 144 -4.66 1.07 -0.63
CA ILE A 144 -5.18 -0.24 -0.22
C ILE A 144 -5.88 -0.09 1.12
N SER A 145 -7.19 -0.04 1.07
CA SER A 145 -8.08 0.04 2.21
C SER A 145 -8.50 -1.35 2.73
N SER A 146 -9.58 -1.41 3.46
CA SER A 146 -10.14 -2.63 4.04
C SER A 146 -11.65 -2.49 4.18
N GLY A 147 -12.36 -3.61 4.22
CA GLY A 147 -13.76 -3.61 4.68
C GLY A 147 -13.93 -3.02 6.08
N LEU A 148 -12.86 -3.02 6.89
CA LEU A 148 -12.85 -2.40 8.22
C LEU A 148 -12.73 -0.88 8.21
N GLY A 149 -12.48 -0.25 7.08
CA GLY A 149 -12.67 1.19 6.89
C GLY A 149 -14.15 1.60 6.84
N ARG A 150 -15.05 0.65 6.57
CA ARG A 150 -16.50 0.88 6.38
C ARG A 150 -17.38 0.25 7.46
N ARG A 151 -16.84 -0.67 8.25
CA ARG A 151 -17.54 -1.33 9.36
C ARG A 151 -16.63 -1.48 10.56
N PRO A 152 -17.14 -1.33 11.79
CA PRO A 152 -16.35 -1.56 13.00
C PRO A 152 -16.08 -3.04 13.22
N MET A 153 -15.05 -3.32 14.00
CA MET A 153 -14.72 -4.65 14.52
C MET A 153 -14.14 -4.51 15.93
N ALA A 154 -14.59 -5.34 16.85
CA ALA A 154 -14.05 -5.38 18.21
C ALA A 154 -12.54 -5.65 18.16
N SER A 155 -11.79 -5.07 19.10
CA SER A 155 -10.34 -5.26 19.25
C SER A 155 -9.49 -4.82 18.04
N GLN A 156 -10.06 -3.97 17.15
CA GLN A 156 -9.42 -3.44 15.95
C GLN A 156 -9.59 -1.91 15.83
N ALA A 157 -9.79 -1.20 16.95
CA ALA A 157 -10.12 0.23 16.92
C ALA A 157 -9.12 1.07 16.10
N ALA A 158 -7.81 0.95 16.37
CA ALA A 158 -6.79 1.73 15.66
C ALA A 158 -6.69 1.37 14.17
N TYR A 159 -6.79 0.08 13.82
CA TYR A 159 -6.79 -0.35 12.42
C TYR A 159 -8.04 0.14 11.67
N CYS A 160 -9.23 0.03 12.28
CA CYS A 160 -10.47 0.55 11.70
C CYS A 160 -10.39 2.08 11.50
N ALA A 161 -9.88 2.81 12.50
CA ALA A 161 -9.69 4.26 12.41
C ALA A 161 -8.74 4.65 11.27
N ALA A 162 -7.58 3.98 11.16
CA ALA A 162 -6.63 4.22 10.07
C ALA A 162 -7.27 3.98 8.69
N LYS A 163 -8.00 2.88 8.51
CA LYS A 163 -8.62 2.55 7.22
C LYS A 163 -9.83 3.43 6.88
N ALA A 164 -10.64 3.80 7.88
CA ALA A 164 -11.72 4.76 7.69
C ALA A 164 -11.19 6.17 7.35
N GLY A 165 -10.13 6.61 8.04
CA GLY A 165 -9.42 7.85 7.73
C GLY A 165 -8.83 7.83 6.31
N LEU A 166 -8.21 6.72 5.91
CA LEU A 166 -7.66 6.54 4.56
C LEU A 166 -8.75 6.62 3.47
N ASP A 167 -9.91 5.99 3.69
CA ASP A 167 -11.04 6.07 2.76
C ASP A 167 -11.53 7.52 2.63
N ARG A 168 -11.68 8.24 3.74
CA ARG A 168 -12.11 9.65 3.72
C ARG A 168 -11.07 10.56 3.09
N PHE A 169 -9.80 10.41 3.45
CA PHE A 169 -8.68 11.12 2.84
C PHE A 169 -8.68 10.96 1.32
N THR A 170 -8.82 9.72 0.85
CA THR A 170 -8.85 9.40 -0.59
C THR A 170 -9.97 10.14 -1.30
N GLN A 171 -11.18 10.20 -0.72
CA GLN A 171 -12.32 10.92 -1.29
C GLN A 171 -12.05 12.42 -1.39
N CYS A 172 -11.47 13.03 -0.37
CA CYS A 172 -11.12 14.46 -0.40
C CYS A 172 -10.10 14.75 -1.51
N VAL A 173 -9.00 13.99 -1.57
CA VAL A 173 -7.97 14.17 -2.60
C VAL A 173 -8.52 13.93 -4.01
N ALA A 174 -9.43 12.97 -4.18
CA ALA A 174 -10.07 12.73 -5.48
C ALA A 174 -10.90 13.95 -5.94
N LEU A 175 -11.54 14.66 -5.02
CA LEU A 175 -12.24 15.92 -5.32
C LEU A 175 -11.25 17.04 -5.67
N ASP A 176 -10.16 17.18 -4.91
CA ASP A 176 -9.12 18.21 -5.17
C ASP A 176 -8.49 18.03 -6.56
N GLU A 177 -8.29 16.79 -7.00
CA GLU A 177 -7.66 16.47 -8.30
C GLU A 177 -8.67 16.49 -9.48
N ALA A 178 -9.97 16.38 -9.23
CA ALA A 178 -10.98 16.27 -10.29
C ALA A 178 -11.01 17.48 -11.23
N ASP A 179 -10.77 18.68 -10.69
CA ASP A 179 -10.81 19.95 -11.44
C ASP A 179 -9.44 20.38 -11.95
N GLN A 180 -8.38 19.58 -11.70
CA GLN A 180 -7.05 19.92 -12.20
C GLN A 180 -6.88 19.53 -13.68
N PRO A 181 -6.19 20.33 -14.51
CA PRO A 181 -6.01 20.04 -15.96
C PRO A 181 -5.37 18.67 -16.25
N ASN A 182 -4.49 18.18 -15.36
CA ASN A 182 -3.92 16.84 -15.41
C ASN A 182 -4.06 16.17 -14.04
N GLY A 183 -5.27 16.19 -13.48
CA GLY A 183 -5.57 15.67 -12.18
C GLY A 183 -5.29 14.18 -12.05
N ALA A 184 -4.74 13.76 -10.93
CA ALA A 184 -4.48 12.36 -10.66
C ALA A 184 -5.81 11.61 -10.42
N ARG A 185 -5.89 10.37 -10.92
CA ARG A 185 -6.98 9.47 -10.54
C ARG A 185 -6.65 8.85 -9.19
N VAL A 186 -7.47 9.14 -8.19
CA VAL A 186 -7.25 8.71 -6.80
C VAL A 186 -8.37 7.82 -6.35
N CYS A 187 -8.06 6.62 -5.88
CA CYS A 187 -9.08 5.69 -5.37
C CYS A 187 -8.58 4.89 -4.16
N ALA A 188 -9.53 4.44 -3.34
CA ALA A 188 -9.30 3.48 -2.26
C ALA A 188 -10.02 2.17 -2.58
N LEU A 189 -9.31 1.05 -2.44
CA LEU A 189 -9.81 -0.29 -2.75
C LEU A 189 -9.64 -1.22 -1.55
N ALA A 190 -10.71 -1.90 -1.16
CA ALA A 190 -10.67 -3.01 -0.23
C ALA A 190 -10.44 -4.32 -1.02
N PRO A 191 -9.28 -4.98 -0.93
CA PRO A 191 -8.90 -6.08 -1.83
C PRO A 191 -9.56 -7.42 -1.47
N GLY A 192 -10.40 -7.45 -0.44
CA GLY A 192 -11.01 -8.66 0.11
C GLY A 192 -10.18 -9.33 1.19
N VAL A 193 -10.47 -10.59 1.47
CA VAL A 193 -9.76 -11.38 2.49
C VAL A 193 -8.68 -12.20 1.81
N ILE A 194 -7.43 -11.97 2.19
CA ILE A 194 -6.24 -12.51 1.51
C ILE A 194 -5.44 -13.33 2.50
N ASP A 195 -5.01 -14.53 2.12
CA ASP A 195 -4.23 -15.43 2.97
C ASP A 195 -2.80 -14.91 3.17
N THR A 196 -2.61 -14.08 4.19
CA THR A 196 -1.36 -13.41 4.54
C THR A 196 -1.07 -13.59 6.03
N ASP A 197 0.13 -13.17 6.47
CA ASP A 197 0.50 -13.16 7.90
C ASP A 197 -0.51 -12.40 8.77
N MET A 198 -1.15 -11.36 8.23
CA MET A 198 -2.22 -10.61 8.89
C MET A 198 -3.39 -11.53 9.27
N GLN A 199 -3.76 -12.44 8.38
CA GLN A 199 -4.79 -13.47 8.66
C GLN A 199 -4.33 -14.50 9.70
N VAL A 200 -3.04 -14.83 9.72
CA VAL A 200 -2.46 -15.71 10.75
C VAL A 200 -2.58 -15.03 12.12
N GLN A 201 -2.25 -13.74 12.22
CA GLN A 201 -2.39 -12.97 13.47
C GLN A 201 -3.84 -12.94 13.95
N LEU A 202 -4.83 -12.67 13.07
CA LEU A 202 -6.25 -12.64 13.41
C LEU A 202 -6.75 -13.99 13.94
N ARG A 203 -6.35 -15.10 13.32
CA ARG A 203 -6.70 -16.43 13.78
C ARG A 203 -5.97 -16.86 15.05
N GLY A 204 -4.78 -16.32 15.30
CA GLY A 204 -3.96 -16.59 16.50
C GLY A 204 -4.28 -15.70 17.69
N ALA A 205 -5.19 -14.73 17.55
CA ALA A 205 -5.57 -13.84 18.65
C ALA A 205 -6.26 -14.59 19.78
N ASP A 206 -6.21 -14.03 20.99
CA ASP A 206 -6.93 -14.58 22.15
C ASP A 206 -8.45 -14.52 21.88
N ALA A 207 -9.12 -15.67 22.04
CA ALA A 207 -10.56 -15.79 21.79
C ALA A 207 -11.40 -14.96 22.79
N GLN A 208 -10.92 -14.69 24.00
CA GLN A 208 -11.60 -13.84 24.95
C GLN A 208 -11.47 -12.35 24.60
N ALA A 209 -10.32 -11.96 24.04
CA ALA A 209 -10.06 -10.60 23.63
C ALA A 209 -10.66 -10.28 22.23
N PHE A 210 -10.80 -11.26 21.35
CA PHE A 210 -11.22 -11.09 19.95
C PHE A 210 -12.42 -11.97 19.59
N PRO A 211 -13.66 -11.50 19.76
CA PRO A 211 -14.88 -12.26 19.49
C PRO A 211 -15.03 -12.76 18.06
N ASP A 212 -14.48 -12.02 17.08
CA ASP A 212 -14.56 -12.37 15.66
C ASP A 212 -13.56 -13.47 15.22
N ARG A 213 -12.69 -13.99 16.09
CA ARG A 213 -11.65 -14.99 15.78
C ARG A 213 -12.19 -16.18 15.00
N THR A 214 -13.28 -16.80 15.51
CA THR A 214 -13.90 -17.98 14.88
C THR A 214 -14.30 -17.71 13.42
N ARG A 215 -14.76 -16.51 13.10
CA ARG A 215 -15.08 -16.12 11.73
C ARG A 215 -13.85 -16.21 10.82
N PHE A 216 -12.69 -15.75 11.28
CA PHE A 216 -11.43 -15.83 10.50
C PHE A 216 -10.93 -17.27 10.35
N GLU A 217 -11.16 -18.12 11.34
CA GLU A 217 -10.89 -19.56 11.24
C GLU A 217 -11.79 -20.22 10.16
N GLN A 218 -13.09 -19.89 10.17
CA GLN A 218 -14.04 -20.37 9.17
C GLN A 218 -13.71 -19.91 7.74
N LEU A 219 -13.26 -18.67 7.55
CA LEU A 219 -12.80 -18.18 6.25
C LEU A 219 -11.63 -19.03 5.70
N LYS A 220 -10.71 -19.46 6.55
CA LYS A 220 -9.58 -20.29 6.18
C LYS A 220 -10.02 -21.73 5.84
N THR A 221 -10.78 -22.35 6.75
CA THR A 221 -11.24 -23.75 6.57
C THR A 221 -12.24 -23.90 5.42
N GLY A 222 -13.04 -22.86 5.16
CA GLY A 222 -13.97 -22.80 4.03
C GLY A 222 -13.35 -22.40 2.69
N GLY A 223 -12.02 -22.22 2.60
CA GLY A 223 -11.34 -21.88 1.36
C GLY A 223 -11.70 -20.51 0.77
N GLN A 224 -12.16 -19.56 1.61
CA GLN A 224 -12.67 -18.27 1.17
C GLN A 224 -11.57 -17.18 1.10
N LEU A 225 -10.34 -17.52 1.44
CA LEU A 225 -9.21 -16.61 1.35
C LEU A 225 -8.62 -16.63 -0.06
N ALA A 226 -8.47 -15.47 -0.66
CA ALA A 226 -7.72 -15.36 -1.91
C ALA A 226 -6.22 -15.53 -1.68
N SER A 227 -5.50 -16.11 -2.64
CA SER A 227 -4.03 -16.05 -2.58
C SER A 227 -3.54 -14.62 -2.79
N PRO A 228 -2.34 -14.25 -2.29
CA PRO A 228 -1.71 -12.97 -2.56
C PRO A 228 -1.63 -12.65 -4.06
N GLU A 229 -1.30 -13.63 -4.89
CA GLU A 229 -1.15 -13.49 -6.34
C GLU A 229 -2.50 -13.22 -7.03
N ALA A 230 -3.56 -13.92 -6.60
CA ALA A 230 -4.90 -13.72 -7.14
C ALA A 230 -5.47 -12.35 -6.73
N ALA A 231 -5.21 -11.93 -5.49
CA ALA A 231 -5.59 -10.60 -5.01
C ALA A 231 -4.81 -9.50 -5.76
N ALA A 232 -3.50 -9.66 -5.94
CA ALA A 232 -2.67 -8.73 -6.70
C ALA A 232 -3.18 -8.55 -8.14
N ARG A 233 -3.50 -9.65 -8.85
CA ARG A 233 -4.07 -9.56 -10.21
C ARG A 233 -5.35 -8.75 -10.25
N ARG A 234 -6.27 -8.92 -9.28
CA ARG A 234 -7.53 -8.16 -9.22
C ARG A 234 -7.33 -6.68 -8.90
N VAL A 235 -6.30 -6.38 -8.12
CA VAL A 235 -5.98 -5.00 -7.73
C VAL A 235 -5.33 -4.24 -8.89
N LEU A 236 -4.53 -4.92 -9.71
CA LEU A 236 -3.79 -4.31 -10.82
C LEU A 236 -4.56 -4.28 -12.15
N ALA A 237 -5.68 -5.00 -12.25
CA ALA A 237 -6.57 -4.99 -13.41
C ALA A 237 -7.39 -3.70 -13.51
#